data_64a8bc0ecaf48524787c941924214337
#
_entry.id   64a8bc0ecaf48524787c941924214337
#
_cell.length_a   1.000
_cell.length_b   1.000
_cell.length_c   1.000
_cell.angle_alpha   90.00
_cell.angle_beta   90.00
_cell.angle_gamma   90.00
#
_symmetry.space_group_name_H-M   'P 1'
#
loop_
_entity.id
_entity.type
_entity.pdbx_description
1 polymer ?
#
loop_
_entity_poly.entity_id
_entity_poly.type
_entity_poly.pdbx_seq_one_letter_code
_entity_poly.pdbx_strand_id
1 'polypeptide(L)'
;MSFRLKPLIVALFASQLSACAVGPDYIRPQAPVATEFKEVKGWKTAQPRDTALSGQWWEIFNDPKLNELESQVASNQSLIQAEAQYRQAQGLVQSAQSSLLPVFNLNGNFNNFKSAQGQTQVISGVRTLFGNTVAMAWEPDLWGKVRRQIEANTGNAQASAATLQALRLSIQSNLAVAYFQLKVLDAQRTLLDETVAAYQKTLDITKNRYAVGVVAKTDVVQADTQLQSAKAQAINLGVQRAKLEHAIAVLIGKSPAELSLAASALTTQAPAIPVSLPSELLERRPDIAAAERKVAAANAQIGIAKAAYFPTLNLAMSNGFQSTDVGDLFTVARRYWAFGPAAAALTVFDGGVKNAQYNQAIAGFDASVAAYRQAVLTGFQEVEDNLAALRILEEQAKVQDQAVASANQALALTNNQYQAGTVSYLNVMTAQTAALSNRQTAVQLQGDRLNAAVLLVKAMGGGWNETLLPTEEQAAGDRKWTDYLILPVDTIGEWVE
;
A
#
# COMPACT_ATOMS: atom_id res chain seq x y z
N MET A 1 47.24 1.21 49.17
CA MET A 1 46.65 0.09 48.35
C MET A 1 45.13 0.16 48.31
N SER A 2 44.50 1.25 47.79
CA SER A 2 43.02 1.40 47.79
C SER A 2 42.44 2.15 46.58
N PHE A 3 43.14 2.20 45.45
CA PHE A 3 42.72 3.01 44.30
C PHE A 3 42.28 2.23 43.07
N ARG A 4 42.32 0.89 43.06
CA ARG A 4 42.00 0.07 41.86
C ARG A 4 40.59 -0.55 41.84
N LEU A 5 39.81 -0.47 42.94
CA LEU A 5 38.44 -1.03 42.97
C LEU A 5 37.36 -0.08 42.42
N LYS A 6 37.62 1.23 42.45
CA LYS A 6 36.60 2.25 42.03
C LYS A 6 36.21 2.21 40.55
N PRO A 7 37.14 2.03 39.58
CA PRO A 7 36.75 1.96 38.17
C PRO A 7 35.98 0.69 37.81
N LEU A 8 36.26 -0.44 38.50
CA LEU A 8 35.54 -1.70 38.26
C LEU A 8 34.11 -1.66 38.76
N ILE A 9 33.84 -1.02 39.88
CA ILE A 9 32.49 -0.81 40.44
C ILE A 9 31.68 0.14 39.54
N VAL A 10 32.31 1.18 39.05
CA VAL A 10 31.68 2.12 38.10
C VAL A 10 31.37 1.43 36.76
N ALA A 11 32.28 0.59 36.26
CA ALA A 11 32.05 -0.22 35.04
C ALA A 11 30.94 -1.26 35.23
N LEU A 12 30.88 -1.91 36.40
CA LEU A 12 29.81 -2.89 36.73
C LEU A 12 28.46 -2.20 36.90
N PHE A 13 28.40 -1.00 37.48
CA PHE A 13 27.18 -0.20 37.57
C PHE A 13 26.76 0.33 36.20
N ALA A 14 27.69 0.74 35.35
CA ALA A 14 27.42 1.17 33.99
C ALA A 14 26.88 0.05 33.10
N SER A 15 27.37 -1.20 33.28
CA SER A 15 26.88 -2.36 32.53
C SER A 15 25.46 -2.82 32.95
N GLN A 16 25.05 -2.55 34.16
CA GLN A 16 23.68 -2.83 34.65
C GLN A 16 22.66 -1.76 34.20
N LEU A 17 23.10 -0.53 33.95
CA LEU A 17 22.26 0.57 33.49
C LEU A 17 21.90 0.47 31.99
N SER A 18 22.68 -0.24 31.19
CA SER A 18 22.45 -0.40 29.76
C SER A 18 21.30 -1.37 29.40
N ALA A 19 20.72 -2.10 30.37
CA ALA A 19 19.70 -3.12 30.13
C ALA A 19 18.24 -2.66 30.35
N CYS A 20 17.99 -1.48 30.91
CA CYS A 20 16.61 -1.06 31.28
C CYS A 20 16.08 0.02 30.32
N ALA A 21 15.44 -0.37 29.22
CA ALA A 21 14.52 0.51 28.53
C ALA A 21 13.19 0.58 29.31
N VAL A 22 12.73 1.77 29.65
CA VAL A 22 11.47 1.97 30.37
C VAL A 22 10.30 1.80 29.40
N GLY A 23 9.23 1.16 29.88
CA GLY A 23 8.01 0.93 29.11
C GLY A 23 7.70 -0.54 28.90
N PRO A 24 6.53 -0.87 28.35
CA PRO A 24 6.16 -2.24 28.03
C PRO A 24 6.93 -2.74 26.81
N ASP A 25 7.35 -4.01 26.86
CA ASP A 25 7.85 -4.68 25.65
C ASP A 25 6.67 -5.07 24.76
N TYR A 26 6.90 -5.08 23.46
CA TYR A 26 5.86 -5.39 22.51
C TYR A 26 5.49 -6.87 22.57
N ILE A 27 4.20 -7.13 22.71
CA ILE A 27 3.59 -8.45 22.54
C ILE A 27 2.48 -8.33 21.51
N ARG A 28 2.52 -9.17 20.46
CA ARG A 28 1.51 -9.17 19.40
C ARG A 28 0.11 -9.39 20.00
N PRO A 29 -0.84 -8.48 19.79
CA PRO A 29 -2.20 -8.65 20.30
C PRO A 29 -2.90 -9.84 19.64
N GLN A 30 -3.74 -10.53 20.40
CA GLN A 30 -4.59 -11.57 19.84
C GLN A 30 -5.62 -10.96 18.89
N ALA A 31 -5.72 -11.56 17.72
CA ALA A 31 -6.76 -11.25 16.73
C ALA A 31 -7.87 -12.32 16.77
N PRO A 32 -9.12 -11.97 16.47
CA PRO A 32 -10.18 -12.95 16.30
C PRO A 32 -9.91 -13.77 15.03
N VAL A 33 -9.56 -15.04 15.18
CA VAL A 33 -9.29 -15.98 14.07
C VAL A 33 -10.30 -17.12 14.13
N ALA A 34 -11.02 -17.34 13.03
CA ALA A 34 -11.87 -18.52 12.88
C ALA A 34 -11.00 -19.77 12.61
N THR A 35 -11.47 -20.94 13.02
CA THR A 35 -10.78 -22.21 12.77
C THR A 35 -10.86 -22.65 11.30
N GLU A 36 -11.96 -22.32 10.63
CA GLU A 36 -12.23 -22.65 9.23
C GLU A 36 -13.03 -21.52 8.58
N PHE A 37 -12.90 -21.38 7.26
CA PHE A 37 -13.81 -20.52 6.48
C PHE A 37 -15.17 -21.19 6.33
N LYS A 38 -16.25 -20.42 6.48
CA LYS A 38 -17.64 -20.91 6.38
C LYS A 38 -17.96 -21.43 4.95
N GLU A 39 -17.46 -20.76 3.94
CA GLU A 39 -17.77 -20.99 2.52
C GLU A 39 -16.83 -22.03 1.84
N VAL A 40 -15.97 -22.70 2.60
CA VAL A 40 -15.03 -23.74 2.09
C VAL A 40 -15.75 -25.05 1.67
N LYS A 41 -17.02 -25.24 1.97
CA LYS A 41 -17.75 -26.46 1.61
C LYS A 41 -17.70 -26.73 0.08
N GLY A 42 -17.06 -27.84 -0.30
CA GLY A 42 -16.87 -28.22 -1.71
C GLY A 42 -15.52 -27.83 -2.33
N TRP A 43 -14.69 -27.06 -1.62
CA TRP A 43 -13.33 -26.75 -2.04
C TRP A 43 -12.36 -27.81 -1.51
N LYS A 44 -11.39 -28.22 -2.33
CA LYS A 44 -10.28 -29.04 -1.84
C LYS A 44 -9.41 -28.18 -0.94
N THR A 45 -9.16 -28.67 0.28
CA THR A 45 -8.10 -28.12 1.13
C THR A 45 -6.81 -28.11 0.33
N ALA A 46 -6.16 -26.97 0.21
CA ALA A 46 -4.91 -26.87 -0.52
C ALA A 46 -3.89 -27.84 0.06
N GLN A 47 -3.34 -28.71 -0.77
CA GLN A 47 -2.04 -29.28 -0.43
C GLN A 47 -1.02 -28.13 -0.56
N PRO A 48 -0.08 -27.98 0.40
CA PRO A 48 0.84 -26.86 0.37
C PRO A 48 1.69 -26.90 -0.92
N ARG A 49 1.23 -26.21 -1.93
CA ARG A 49 1.99 -25.78 -3.10
C ARG A 49 2.14 -24.26 -2.97
N ASP A 50 2.74 -23.85 -1.86
CA ASP A 50 2.92 -22.43 -1.53
C ASP A 50 3.75 -21.64 -2.54
N THR A 51 4.54 -22.38 -3.36
CA THR A 51 5.30 -21.81 -4.47
C THR A 51 4.44 -21.45 -5.70
N ALA A 52 3.19 -21.91 -5.80
CA ALA A 52 2.33 -21.66 -6.97
C ALA A 52 1.80 -20.22 -7.05
N LEU A 53 1.85 -19.45 -5.95
CA LEU A 53 1.42 -18.04 -5.88
C LEU A 53 2.58 -17.07 -5.57
N SER A 54 3.84 -17.53 -5.61
CA SER A 54 4.99 -16.69 -5.28
C SER A 54 5.28 -15.68 -6.38
N GLY A 55 5.02 -14.41 -6.10
CA GLY A 55 5.52 -13.28 -6.87
C GLY A 55 4.71 -12.88 -8.10
N GLN A 56 4.39 -13.79 -8.98
CA GLN A 56 3.67 -13.55 -10.25
C GLN A 56 2.32 -14.28 -10.27
N TRP A 57 1.48 -14.02 -9.27
CA TRP A 57 0.21 -14.69 -9.04
C TRP A 57 -0.73 -14.67 -10.26
N TRP A 58 -0.62 -13.69 -11.15
CA TRP A 58 -1.47 -13.54 -12.35
C TRP A 58 -1.18 -14.58 -13.43
N GLU A 59 -0.04 -15.29 -13.38
CA GLU A 59 0.30 -16.35 -14.32
C GLU A 59 -0.67 -17.55 -14.28
N ILE A 60 -1.39 -17.74 -13.16
CA ILE A 60 -2.42 -18.78 -13.03
C ILE A 60 -3.54 -18.63 -14.06
N PHE A 61 -3.76 -17.42 -14.60
CA PHE A 61 -4.77 -17.16 -15.62
C PHE A 61 -4.32 -17.56 -17.03
N ASN A 62 -3.05 -17.92 -17.23
CA ASN A 62 -2.48 -18.34 -18.51
C ASN A 62 -2.77 -17.35 -19.66
N ASP A 63 -2.71 -16.05 -19.38
CA ASP A 63 -2.95 -14.98 -20.37
C ASP A 63 -1.66 -14.18 -20.59
N PRO A 64 -0.96 -14.40 -21.74
CA PRO A 64 0.31 -13.74 -22.02
C PRO A 64 0.23 -12.21 -22.06
N LYS A 65 -0.93 -11.65 -22.47
CA LYS A 65 -1.09 -10.19 -22.53
C LYS A 65 -1.27 -9.60 -21.15
N LEU A 66 -1.97 -10.30 -20.24
CA LEU A 66 -2.03 -9.92 -18.83
C LEU A 66 -0.62 -9.92 -18.23
N ASN A 67 0.18 -10.98 -18.48
CA ASN A 67 1.56 -11.06 -17.95
C ASN A 67 2.44 -9.91 -18.44
N GLU A 68 2.31 -9.52 -19.72
CA GLU A 68 3.01 -8.36 -20.28
C GLU A 68 2.60 -7.05 -19.59
N LEU A 69 1.31 -6.84 -19.34
CA LEU A 69 0.81 -5.63 -18.69
C LEU A 69 1.24 -5.58 -17.22
N GLU A 70 1.14 -6.69 -16.50
CA GLU A 70 1.54 -6.78 -15.08
C GLU A 70 3.04 -6.50 -14.89
N SER A 71 3.89 -6.89 -15.82
CA SER A 71 5.32 -6.56 -15.76
C SER A 71 5.61 -5.05 -15.80
N GLN A 72 4.70 -4.24 -16.36
CA GLN A 72 4.84 -2.79 -16.47
C GLN A 72 4.33 -2.03 -15.23
N VAL A 73 3.65 -2.70 -14.29
CA VAL A 73 3.09 -2.07 -13.07
C VAL A 73 4.16 -1.36 -12.23
N ALA A 74 5.41 -1.78 -12.31
CA ALA A 74 6.52 -1.13 -11.60
C ALA A 74 6.69 0.36 -11.95
N SER A 75 6.24 0.79 -13.12
CA SER A 75 6.28 2.20 -13.56
C SER A 75 5.11 3.04 -13.03
N ASN A 76 4.22 2.47 -12.23
CA ASN A 76 3.07 3.18 -11.67
C ASN A 76 3.51 4.27 -10.69
N GLN A 77 3.02 5.51 -10.87
CA GLN A 77 3.45 6.66 -10.09
C GLN A 77 3.07 6.56 -8.59
N SER A 78 1.98 5.89 -8.26
CA SER A 78 1.61 5.65 -6.87
C SER A 78 2.56 4.67 -6.16
N LEU A 79 3.12 3.69 -6.90
CA LEU A 79 4.16 2.80 -6.36
C LEU A 79 5.48 3.55 -6.15
N ILE A 80 5.89 4.36 -7.09
CA ILE A 80 7.09 5.21 -6.95
C ILE A 80 6.95 6.15 -5.76
N GLN A 81 5.77 6.76 -5.58
CA GLN A 81 5.46 7.58 -4.40
C GLN A 81 5.57 6.77 -3.09
N ALA A 82 4.97 5.57 -3.03
CA ALA A 82 5.01 4.73 -1.83
C ALA A 82 6.44 4.23 -1.52
N GLU A 83 7.26 3.97 -2.54
CA GLU A 83 8.68 3.65 -2.38
C GLU A 83 9.47 4.82 -1.80
N ALA A 84 9.21 6.05 -2.27
CA ALA A 84 9.81 7.26 -1.69
C ALA A 84 9.38 7.47 -0.24
N GLN A 85 8.13 7.20 0.11
CA GLN A 85 7.64 7.24 1.50
C GLN A 85 8.32 6.18 2.39
N TYR A 86 8.58 4.98 1.86
CA TYR A 86 9.36 3.97 2.59
C TYR A 86 10.80 4.45 2.83
N ARG A 87 11.49 5.02 1.82
CA ARG A 87 12.83 5.61 2.00
C ARG A 87 12.82 6.77 3.02
N GLN A 88 11.77 7.59 3.03
CA GLN A 88 11.59 8.63 4.05
C GLN A 88 11.50 8.02 5.46
N ALA A 89 10.73 6.94 5.63
CA ALA A 89 10.61 6.24 6.91
C ALA A 89 11.97 5.66 7.37
N GLN A 90 12.77 5.12 6.45
CA GLN A 90 14.15 4.69 6.75
C GLN A 90 15.02 5.86 7.23
N GLY A 91 14.92 7.03 6.61
CA GLY A 91 15.62 8.25 7.06
C GLY A 91 15.24 8.66 8.49
N LEU A 92 13.98 8.44 8.90
CA LEU A 92 13.55 8.70 10.28
C LEU A 92 14.17 7.71 11.29
N VAL A 93 14.36 6.44 10.90
CA VAL A 93 15.09 5.47 11.72
C VAL A 93 16.54 5.92 11.90
N GLN A 94 17.22 6.29 10.81
CA GLN A 94 18.59 6.77 10.83
C GLN A 94 18.74 8.03 11.69
N SER A 95 17.82 8.98 11.59
CA SER A 95 17.79 10.19 12.40
C SER A 95 17.66 9.85 13.90
N ALA A 96 16.77 8.91 14.26
CA ALA A 96 16.65 8.47 15.65
C ALA A 96 17.91 7.78 16.16
N GLN A 97 18.55 6.93 15.37
CA GLN A 97 19.82 6.28 15.72
C GLN A 97 20.94 7.30 15.93
N SER A 98 20.96 8.38 15.14
CA SER A 98 21.95 9.46 15.30
C SER A 98 21.84 10.14 16.66
N SER A 99 20.65 10.17 17.28
CA SER A 99 20.45 10.73 18.62
C SER A 99 21.15 9.93 19.75
N LEU A 100 21.65 8.72 19.49
CA LEU A 100 22.50 7.97 20.42
C LEU A 100 23.93 8.54 20.50
N LEU A 101 24.34 9.32 19.51
CA LEU A 101 25.70 9.84 19.37
C LEU A 101 25.78 11.31 19.82
N PRO A 102 26.96 11.78 20.30
CA PRO A 102 27.17 13.18 20.61
C PRO A 102 27.13 14.04 19.33
N VAL A 103 26.62 15.26 19.47
CA VAL A 103 26.63 16.30 18.42
C VAL A 103 27.81 17.21 18.64
N PHE A 104 28.60 17.48 17.60
CA PHE A 104 29.70 18.42 17.60
C PHE A 104 29.34 19.63 16.74
N ASN A 105 29.41 20.81 17.32
CA ASN A 105 29.15 22.09 16.67
C ASN A 105 30.41 22.94 16.63
N LEU A 106 30.74 23.49 15.48
CA LEU A 106 31.75 24.52 15.34
C LEU A 106 31.05 25.88 15.33
N ASN A 107 31.36 26.71 16.32
CA ASN A 107 30.76 28.03 16.47
C ASN A 107 31.85 29.11 16.35
N GLY A 108 31.62 30.08 15.45
CA GLY A 108 32.39 31.33 15.42
C GLY A 108 31.52 32.44 16.00
N ASN A 109 32.06 33.24 16.92
CA ASN A 109 31.34 34.35 17.50
C ASN A 109 32.17 35.63 17.46
N PHE A 110 31.49 36.71 17.14
CA PHE A 110 31.96 38.10 17.26
C PHE A 110 30.98 38.85 18.10
N ASN A 111 31.47 39.39 19.23
CA ASN A 111 30.66 40.22 20.12
C ASN A 111 31.35 41.57 20.37
N ASN A 112 30.62 42.65 20.16
CA ASN A 112 31.05 43.97 20.52
C ASN A 112 30.02 44.50 21.53
N PHE A 113 30.45 44.67 22.78
CA PHE A 113 29.55 45.01 23.87
C PHE A 113 30.19 45.98 24.89
N LYS A 114 29.34 46.71 25.58
CA LYS A 114 29.69 47.57 26.72
C LYS A 114 28.88 47.10 27.92
N SER A 115 29.57 46.68 28.99
CA SER A 115 28.89 46.31 30.24
C SER A 115 28.31 47.53 30.96
N ALA A 116 27.14 47.35 31.60
CA ALA A 116 26.56 48.40 32.46
C ALA A 116 27.44 48.64 33.70
N GLN A 117 27.52 49.88 34.17
CA GLN A 117 28.18 50.17 35.41
C GLN A 117 27.42 49.63 36.61
N GLY A 118 28.14 48.98 37.56
CA GLY A 118 27.52 48.41 38.75
C GLY A 118 27.64 46.93 38.93
N GLN A 119 28.22 46.19 37.97
CA GLN A 119 28.57 44.76 38.15
C GLN A 119 29.97 44.60 38.77
N THR A 120 30.17 43.55 39.56
CA THR A 120 31.34 43.32 40.46
C THR A 120 32.70 43.19 39.74
N GLN A 121 32.74 43.19 38.42
CA GLN A 121 33.97 43.31 37.62
C GLN A 121 33.77 44.39 36.55
N VAL A 122 34.00 45.62 36.92
CA VAL A 122 33.93 46.80 36.03
C VAL A 122 35.13 46.79 35.13
N ILE A 123 35.01 46.40 33.91
CA ILE A 123 35.95 46.75 32.86
C ILE A 123 35.23 47.81 32.01
N SER A 124 35.59 49.10 32.26
CA SER A 124 35.00 50.24 31.56
C SER A 124 35.40 50.23 30.08
N GLY A 125 34.43 50.48 29.19
CA GLY A 125 34.63 50.63 27.76
C GLY A 125 33.90 49.62 26.88
N VAL A 126 33.91 49.86 25.58
CA VAL A 126 33.43 48.91 24.56
C VAL A 126 34.49 47.84 24.38
N ARG A 127 34.06 46.58 24.34
CA ARG A 127 34.94 45.44 24.10
C ARG A 127 34.50 44.68 22.89
N THR A 128 35.47 44.26 22.09
CA THR A 128 35.32 43.33 21.03
C THR A 128 35.83 41.95 21.52
N LEU A 129 35.07 40.93 21.30
CA LEU A 129 35.42 39.54 21.63
C LEU A 129 35.24 38.66 20.39
N PHE A 130 36.34 38.10 19.97
CA PHE A 130 36.37 37.06 18.93
C PHE A 130 36.44 35.69 19.58
N GLY A 131 35.67 34.74 19.09
CA GLY A 131 35.73 33.36 19.60
C GLY A 131 35.52 32.35 18.49
N ASN A 132 36.18 31.21 18.65
CA ASN A 132 35.95 30.01 17.87
C ASN A 132 35.91 28.84 18.83
N THR A 133 34.83 28.06 18.78
CA THR A 133 34.58 27.00 19.75
C THR A 133 34.05 25.75 19.07
N VAL A 134 34.68 24.59 19.29
CA VAL A 134 34.08 23.27 19.07
C VAL A 134 33.34 22.91 20.35
N ALA A 135 32.02 22.77 20.27
CA ALA A 135 31.15 22.38 21.37
C ALA A 135 30.56 20.98 21.09
N MET A 136 30.64 20.10 22.09
CA MET A 136 29.96 18.80 22.10
C MET A 136 28.76 18.89 23.03
N ALA A 137 27.63 18.35 22.59
CA ALA A 137 26.45 18.14 23.41
C ALA A 137 25.99 16.65 23.24
N TRP A 138 25.68 16.01 24.35
CA TRP A 138 25.23 14.61 24.35
C TRP A 138 24.26 14.37 25.51
N GLU A 139 23.12 13.71 25.17
CA GLU A 139 22.16 13.16 26.13
C GLU A 139 22.27 11.63 26.09
N PRO A 140 22.99 10.98 27.04
CA PRO A 140 23.04 9.53 27.11
C PRO A 140 21.67 8.95 27.36
N ASP A 141 21.30 7.91 26.59
CA ASP A 141 20.00 7.26 26.69
C ASP A 141 19.91 6.28 27.88
N LEU A 142 19.91 6.82 29.10
CA LEU A 142 19.88 6.03 30.32
C LEU A 142 18.57 5.25 30.50
N TRP A 143 17.46 5.86 30.10
CA TRP A 143 16.11 5.35 30.34
C TRP A 143 15.49 4.68 29.12
N GLY A 144 16.22 4.60 28.02
CA GLY A 144 15.76 3.98 26.78
C GLY A 144 14.81 4.82 25.94
N LYS A 145 14.69 6.13 26.18
CA LYS A 145 13.85 7.02 25.39
C LYS A 145 14.22 7.01 23.90
N VAL A 146 15.53 7.11 23.59
CA VAL A 146 16.02 7.10 22.20
C VAL A 146 15.88 5.69 21.61
N ARG A 147 16.17 4.64 22.37
CA ARG A 147 15.95 3.25 21.93
C ARG A 147 14.49 2.98 21.60
N ARG A 148 13.54 3.45 22.43
CA ARG A 148 12.09 3.35 22.13
C ARG A 148 11.69 4.21 20.92
N GLN A 149 12.35 5.35 20.68
CA GLN A 149 12.13 6.15 19.47
C GLN A 149 12.62 5.40 18.21
N ILE A 150 13.76 4.75 18.28
CA ILE A 150 14.27 3.87 17.20
C ILE A 150 13.29 2.73 16.95
N GLU A 151 12.83 2.03 17.99
CA GLU A 151 11.84 0.96 17.89
C GLU A 151 10.54 1.44 17.24
N ALA A 152 10.01 2.60 17.64
CA ALA A 152 8.82 3.19 17.05
C ALA A 152 9.01 3.53 15.56
N ASN A 153 10.15 4.13 15.20
CA ASN A 153 10.45 4.48 13.81
C ASN A 153 10.71 3.23 12.96
N THR A 154 11.37 2.21 13.51
CA THR A 154 11.57 0.90 12.85
C THR A 154 10.23 0.21 12.56
N GLY A 155 9.32 0.17 13.54
CA GLY A 155 7.97 -0.34 13.34
C GLY A 155 7.21 0.43 12.25
N ASN A 156 7.35 1.76 12.21
CA ASN A 156 6.75 2.58 11.15
C ASN A 156 7.39 2.34 9.78
N ALA A 157 8.70 2.14 9.70
CA ALA A 157 9.38 1.83 8.44
C ALA A 157 8.96 0.44 7.91
N GLN A 158 8.86 -0.57 8.79
CA GLN A 158 8.33 -1.89 8.44
C GLN A 158 6.85 -1.81 7.98
N ALA A 159 6.03 -1.01 8.67
CA ALA A 159 4.64 -0.76 8.26
C ALA A 159 4.56 -0.07 6.89
N SER A 160 5.46 0.86 6.59
CA SER A 160 5.55 1.52 5.28
C SER A 160 5.95 0.55 4.18
N ALA A 161 6.92 -0.35 4.44
CA ALA A 161 7.31 -1.41 3.51
C ALA A 161 6.16 -2.37 3.21
N ALA A 162 5.43 -2.80 4.24
CA ALA A 162 4.24 -3.65 4.07
C ALA A 162 3.11 -2.92 3.33
N THR A 163 2.91 -1.61 3.58
CA THR A 163 1.94 -0.78 2.87
C THR A 163 2.29 -0.66 1.38
N LEU A 164 3.57 -0.54 1.03
CA LEU A 164 4.03 -0.56 -0.37
C LEU A 164 3.66 -1.87 -1.05
N GLN A 165 3.84 -3.02 -0.39
CA GLN A 165 3.47 -4.32 -0.95
C GLN A 165 1.95 -4.49 -1.08
N ALA A 166 1.17 -4.01 -0.10
CA ALA A 166 -0.29 -3.99 -0.17
C ALA A 166 -0.80 -3.13 -1.35
N LEU A 167 -0.18 -1.98 -1.56
CA LEU A 167 -0.50 -1.10 -2.71
C LEU A 167 -0.15 -1.78 -4.03
N ARG A 168 1.03 -2.43 -4.12
CA ARG A 168 1.45 -3.18 -5.32
C ARG A 168 0.43 -4.26 -5.67
N LEU A 169 0.06 -5.10 -4.71
CA LEU A 169 -0.95 -6.14 -4.88
C LEU A 169 -2.31 -5.56 -5.29
N SER A 170 -2.69 -4.42 -4.73
CA SER A 170 -3.93 -3.74 -5.09
C SER A 170 -3.91 -3.22 -6.52
N ILE A 171 -2.83 -2.59 -6.97
CA ILE A 171 -2.69 -2.09 -8.35
C ILE A 171 -2.69 -3.23 -9.35
N GLN A 172 -1.94 -4.31 -9.09
CA GLN A 172 -1.93 -5.52 -9.91
C GLN A 172 -3.32 -6.14 -10.01
N SER A 173 -4.03 -6.28 -8.90
CA SER A 173 -5.38 -6.82 -8.90
C SER A 173 -6.37 -5.95 -9.66
N ASN A 174 -6.27 -4.62 -9.52
CA ASN A 174 -7.10 -3.67 -10.26
C ASN A 174 -6.80 -3.72 -11.76
N LEU A 175 -5.53 -3.91 -12.14
CA LEU A 175 -5.13 -4.10 -13.54
C LEU A 175 -5.75 -5.37 -14.12
N ALA A 176 -5.64 -6.52 -13.43
CA ALA A 176 -6.23 -7.78 -13.87
C ALA A 176 -7.76 -7.68 -14.01
N VAL A 177 -8.46 -7.06 -13.04
CA VAL A 177 -9.90 -6.81 -13.10
C VAL A 177 -10.27 -5.93 -14.29
N ALA A 178 -9.58 -4.81 -14.49
CA ALA A 178 -9.83 -3.90 -15.61
C ALA A 178 -9.58 -4.60 -16.97
N TYR A 179 -8.53 -5.41 -17.05
CA TYR A 179 -8.20 -6.18 -18.24
C TYR A 179 -9.27 -7.23 -18.56
N PHE A 180 -9.74 -8.01 -17.59
CA PHE A 180 -10.80 -8.99 -17.83
C PHE A 180 -12.13 -8.32 -18.16
N GLN A 181 -12.46 -7.20 -17.52
CA GLN A 181 -13.63 -6.40 -17.90
C GLN A 181 -13.54 -5.88 -19.33
N LEU A 182 -12.37 -5.46 -19.79
CA LEU A 182 -12.15 -5.04 -21.18
C LEU A 182 -12.39 -6.21 -22.14
N LYS A 183 -11.89 -7.42 -21.83
CA LYS A 183 -12.17 -8.63 -22.63
C LYS A 183 -13.65 -9.01 -22.64
N VAL A 184 -14.38 -8.80 -21.54
CA VAL A 184 -15.83 -8.98 -21.47
C VAL A 184 -16.54 -8.03 -22.45
N LEU A 185 -16.14 -6.75 -22.47
CA LEU A 185 -16.69 -5.77 -23.42
C LEU A 185 -16.37 -6.11 -24.87
N ASP A 186 -15.17 -6.61 -25.17
CA ASP A 186 -14.81 -7.08 -26.48
C ASP A 186 -15.68 -8.29 -26.92
N ALA A 187 -15.93 -9.25 -26.02
CA ALA A 187 -16.83 -10.38 -26.28
C ALA A 187 -18.29 -9.94 -26.47
N GLN A 188 -18.78 -8.99 -25.65
CA GLN A 188 -20.11 -8.41 -25.79
C GLN A 188 -20.24 -7.63 -27.10
N ARG A 189 -19.19 -6.93 -27.55
CA ARG A 189 -19.15 -6.23 -28.82
C ARG A 189 -19.26 -7.22 -29.99
N THR A 190 -18.48 -8.32 -29.98
CA THR A 190 -18.57 -9.37 -30.99
C THR A 190 -19.97 -9.96 -31.07
N LEU A 191 -20.59 -10.27 -29.91
CA LEU A 191 -21.95 -10.77 -29.84
C LEU A 191 -22.97 -9.79 -30.44
N LEU A 192 -22.83 -8.49 -30.18
CA LEU A 192 -23.71 -7.47 -30.75
C LEU A 192 -23.48 -7.27 -32.23
N ASP A 193 -22.26 -7.34 -32.76
CA ASP A 193 -21.97 -7.22 -34.18
C ASP A 193 -22.58 -8.43 -34.95
N GLU A 194 -22.49 -9.65 -34.39
CA GLU A 194 -23.21 -10.82 -34.95
C GLU A 194 -24.73 -10.64 -34.92
N THR A 195 -25.25 -10.07 -33.82
CA THR A 195 -26.68 -9.77 -33.66
C THR A 195 -27.16 -8.74 -34.65
N VAL A 196 -26.40 -7.67 -34.87
CA VAL A 196 -26.68 -6.63 -35.89
C VAL A 196 -26.74 -7.25 -37.29
N ALA A 197 -25.81 -8.14 -37.63
CA ALA A 197 -25.82 -8.84 -38.91
C ALA A 197 -27.08 -9.73 -39.06
N ALA A 198 -27.48 -10.44 -38.01
CA ALA A 198 -28.68 -11.27 -37.97
C ALA A 198 -29.96 -10.43 -38.10
N TYR A 199 -30.04 -9.28 -37.39
CA TYR A 199 -31.19 -8.36 -37.46
C TYR A 199 -31.29 -7.68 -38.83
N GLN A 200 -30.14 -7.32 -39.43
CA GLN A 200 -30.15 -6.77 -40.80
C GLN A 200 -30.74 -7.78 -41.77
N LYS A 201 -30.32 -9.06 -41.74
CA LYS A 201 -30.86 -10.13 -42.57
C LYS A 201 -32.38 -10.29 -42.34
N THR A 202 -32.84 -10.26 -41.10
CA THR A 202 -34.25 -10.34 -40.74
C THR A 202 -35.05 -9.15 -41.28
N LEU A 203 -34.55 -7.93 -41.18
CA LEU A 203 -35.12 -6.73 -41.77
C LEU A 203 -35.31 -6.84 -43.30
N ASP A 204 -34.26 -7.33 -43.99
CA ASP A 204 -34.29 -7.50 -45.44
C ASP A 204 -35.34 -8.52 -45.87
N ILE A 205 -35.46 -9.63 -45.16
CA ILE A 205 -36.54 -10.61 -45.36
C ILE A 205 -37.90 -9.98 -45.16
N THR A 206 -38.09 -9.22 -44.08
CA THR A 206 -39.35 -8.58 -43.73
C THR A 206 -39.71 -7.48 -44.75
N LYS A 207 -38.77 -6.72 -45.27
CA LYS A 207 -38.99 -5.75 -46.38
C LYS A 207 -39.45 -6.43 -47.65
N ASN A 208 -38.82 -7.55 -48.03
CA ASN A 208 -39.22 -8.33 -49.23
C ASN A 208 -40.65 -8.88 -49.11
N ARG A 209 -41.02 -9.37 -47.92
CA ARG A 209 -42.36 -9.89 -47.65
C ARG A 209 -43.42 -8.77 -47.65
N TYR A 210 -43.06 -7.56 -47.18
CA TYR A 210 -43.92 -6.41 -47.28
C TYR A 210 -44.16 -5.96 -48.71
N ALA A 211 -43.11 -5.94 -49.54
CA ALA A 211 -43.21 -5.58 -50.95
C ALA A 211 -44.16 -6.45 -51.75
N VAL A 212 -44.32 -7.72 -51.35
CA VAL A 212 -45.30 -8.67 -51.97
C VAL A 212 -46.63 -8.76 -51.18
N GLY A 213 -46.85 -7.87 -50.18
CA GLY A 213 -48.13 -7.77 -49.46
C GLY A 213 -48.39 -8.87 -48.40
N VAL A 214 -47.36 -9.63 -47.97
CA VAL A 214 -47.49 -10.74 -47.02
C VAL A 214 -47.46 -10.29 -45.56
N VAL A 215 -46.80 -9.18 -45.26
CA VAL A 215 -46.64 -8.65 -43.90
C VAL A 215 -47.01 -7.15 -43.85
N ALA A 216 -47.34 -6.65 -42.66
CA ALA A 216 -47.67 -5.25 -42.44
C ALA A 216 -46.41 -4.35 -42.43
N LYS A 217 -46.58 -3.05 -42.73
CA LYS A 217 -45.51 -2.04 -42.61
C LYS A 217 -45.01 -1.91 -41.18
N THR A 218 -45.83 -2.18 -40.18
CA THR A 218 -45.49 -2.21 -38.75
C THR A 218 -44.34 -3.21 -38.46
N ASP A 219 -44.35 -4.38 -39.12
CA ASP A 219 -43.30 -5.40 -38.92
C ASP A 219 -41.95 -4.91 -39.44
N VAL A 220 -41.95 -4.17 -40.57
CA VAL A 220 -40.71 -3.56 -41.12
C VAL A 220 -40.16 -2.50 -40.19
N VAL A 221 -41.05 -1.63 -39.63
CA VAL A 221 -40.62 -0.57 -38.70
C VAL A 221 -40.11 -1.17 -37.39
N GLN A 222 -40.75 -2.22 -36.87
CA GLN A 222 -40.26 -2.94 -35.67
C GLN A 222 -38.93 -3.59 -35.91
N ALA A 223 -38.72 -4.24 -37.08
CA ALA A 223 -37.45 -4.84 -37.43
C ALA A 223 -36.32 -3.81 -37.56
N ASP A 224 -36.61 -2.66 -38.16
CA ASP A 224 -35.64 -1.55 -38.24
C ASP A 224 -35.31 -0.99 -36.85
N THR A 225 -36.35 -0.76 -36.00
CA THR A 225 -36.12 -0.30 -34.62
C THR A 225 -35.18 -1.24 -33.83
N GLN A 226 -35.42 -2.55 -33.94
CA GLN A 226 -34.58 -3.54 -33.28
C GLN A 226 -33.13 -3.50 -33.78
N LEU A 227 -32.92 -3.38 -35.10
CA LEU A 227 -31.61 -3.23 -35.70
C LEU A 227 -30.90 -1.97 -35.23
N GLN A 228 -31.57 -0.80 -35.25
CA GLN A 228 -30.97 0.47 -34.84
C GLN A 228 -30.63 0.45 -33.34
N SER A 229 -31.50 -0.15 -32.51
CA SER A 229 -31.25 -0.34 -31.08
C SER A 229 -30.01 -1.19 -30.82
N ALA A 230 -29.81 -2.29 -31.53
CA ALA A 230 -28.62 -3.15 -31.42
C ALA A 230 -27.35 -2.42 -31.87
N LYS A 231 -27.42 -1.65 -32.99
CA LYS A 231 -26.32 -0.81 -33.45
C LYS A 231 -25.92 0.24 -32.39
N ALA A 232 -26.91 0.92 -31.79
CA ALA A 232 -26.68 1.91 -30.75
C ALA A 232 -26.00 1.30 -29.52
N GLN A 233 -26.44 0.10 -29.08
CA GLN A 233 -25.80 -0.64 -27.98
C GLN A 233 -24.35 -1.01 -28.32
N ALA A 234 -24.09 -1.51 -29.51
CA ALA A 234 -22.76 -1.87 -29.96
C ALA A 234 -21.80 -0.65 -29.98
N ILE A 235 -22.26 0.53 -30.39
CA ILE A 235 -21.49 1.77 -30.37
C ILE A 235 -21.22 2.19 -28.91
N ASN A 236 -22.22 2.09 -28.02
CA ASN A 236 -22.08 2.51 -26.63
C ASN A 236 -21.04 1.71 -25.84
N LEU A 237 -20.83 0.42 -26.16
CA LEU A 237 -19.76 -0.37 -25.56
C LEU A 237 -18.37 0.24 -25.81
N GLY A 238 -18.17 0.95 -26.92
CA GLY A 238 -16.91 1.64 -27.22
C GLY A 238 -16.54 2.68 -26.17
N VAL A 239 -17.53 3.38 -25.54
CA VAL A 239 -17.26 4.35 -24.48
C VAL A 239 -16.69 3.66 -23.24
N GLN A 240 -17.28 2.55 -22.83
CA GLN A 240 -16.84 1.80 -21.64
C GLN A 240 -15.46 1.15 -21.90
N ARG A 241 -15.28 0.58 -23.09
CA ARG A 241 -13.99 0.01 -23.50
C ARG A 241 -12.86 1.03 -23.46
N ALA A 242 -13.09 2.24 -24.03
CA ALA A 242 -12.09 3.31 -24.00
C ALA A 242 -11.75 3.73 -22.55
N LYS A 243 -12.74 3.81 -21.65
CA LYS A 243 -12.47 4.12 -20.24
C LYS A 243 -11.61 3.07 -19.56
N LEU A 244 -11.84 1.78 -19.81
CA LEU A 244 -11.02 0.70 -19.25
C LEU A 244 -9.61 0.70 -19.83
N GLU A 245 -9.45 0.94 -21.14
CA GLU A 245 -8.15 1.07 -21.79
C GLU A 245 -7.34 2.23 -21.20
N HIS A 246 -7.98 3.39 -20.97
CA HIS A 246 -7.36 4.53 -20.29
C HIS A 246 -6.99 4.21 -18.84
N ALA A 247 -7.84 3.49 -18.11
CA ALA A 247 -7.55 3.07 -16.74
C ALA A 247 -6.36 2.11 -16.69
N ILE A 248 -6.28 1.16 -17.62
CA ILE A 248 -5.14 0.24 -17.75
C ILE A 248 -3.85 1.02 -18.02
N ALA A 249 -3.88 2.02 -18.93
CA ALA A 249 -2.72 2.86 -19.20
C ALA A 249 -2.18 3.54 -17.94
N VAL A 250 -3.07 4.14 -17.13
CA VAL A 250 -2.70 4.79 -15.86
C VAL A 250 -2.14 3.78 -14.85
N LEU A 251 -2.71 2.58 -14.76
CA LEU A 251 -2.23 1.53 -13.85
C LEU A 251 -0.82 1.05 -14.18
N ILE A 252 -0.44 1.05 -15.44
CA ILE A 252 0.93 0.71 -15.90
C ILE A 252 1.85 1.94 -16.02
N GLY A 253 1.41 3.11 -15.53
CA GLY A 253 2.21 4.34 -15.51
C GLY A 253 2.39 5.03 -16.86
N LYS A 254 1.50 4.78 -17.83
CA LYS A 254 1.55 5.40 -19.17
C LYS A 254 0.45 6.43 -19.37
N SER A 255 0.68 7.37 -20.29
CA SER A 255 -0.37 8.22 -20.81
C SER A 255 -1.40 7.38 -21.59
N PRO A 256 -2.72 7.66 -21.46
CA PRO A 256 -3.73 6.97 -22.27
C PRO A 256 -3.47 6.99 -23.79
N ALA A 257 -2.79 8.01 -24.29
CA ALA A 257 -2.44 8.13 -25.72
C ALA A 257 -1.34 7.15 -26.16
N GLU A 258 -0.57 6.56 -25.23
CA GLU A 258 0.55 5.66 -25.51
C GLU A 258 0.15 4.17 -25.45
N LEU A 259 -1.08 3.87 -25.06
CA LEU A 259 -1.58 2.50 -24.97
C LEU A 259 -2.71 2.29 -25.96
N SER A 260 -2.59 1.24 -26.77
CA SER A 260 -3.67 0.73 -27.59
C SER A 260 -3.72 -0.80 -27.44
N LEU A 261 -4.87 -1.29 -27.01
CA LEU A 261 -5.12 -2.72 -26.85
C LEU A 261 -6.04 -3.22 -27.96
N ALA A 262 -5.57 -4.16 -28.75
CA ALA A 262 -6.39 -4.81 -29.77
C ALA A 262 -7.53 -5.56 -29.10
N ALA A 263 -8.73 -5.57 -29.74
CA ALA A 263 -9.85 -6.36 -29.28
C ALA A 263 -9.50 -7.85 -29.30
N SER A 264 -9.85 -8.58 -28.25
CA SER A 264 -9.49 -9.98 -28.10
C SER A 264 -10.62 -10.81 -27.52
N ALA A 265 -10.70 -12.08 -27.91
CA ALA A 265 -11.72 -12.99 -27.41
C ALA A 265 -11.52 -13.32 -25.91
N LEU A 266 -12.62 -13.46 -25.18
CA LEU A 266 -12.63 -13.92 -23.80
C LEU A 266 -12.55 -15.46 -23.75
N THR A 267 -11.34 -15.99 -23.89
CA THR A 267 -11.08 -17.45 -23.84
C THR A 267 -10.64 -17.93 -22.48
N THR A 268 -10.21 -17.02 -21.60
CA THR A 268 -9.72 -17.32 -20.26
C THR A 268 -10.84 -17.83 -19.37
N GLN A 269 -10.58 -18.92 -18.64
CA GLN A 269 -11.49 -19.45 -17.63
C GLN A 269 -10.97 -19.15 -16.24
N ALA A 270 -11.87 -19.04 -15.26
CA ALA A 270 -11.48 -18.85 -13.87
C ALA A 270 -10.68 -20.08 -13.39
N PRO A 271 -9.44 -19.90 -12.93
CA PRO A 271 -8.60 -20.99 -12.45
C PRO A 271 -9.12 -21.57 -11.14
N ALA A 272 -8.77 -22.82 -10.84
CA ALA A 272 -8.97 -23.37 -9.50
C ALA A 272 -7.92 -22.78 -8.55
N ILE A 273 -8.36 -22.01 -7.56
CA ILE A 273 -7.49 -21.34 -6.60
C ILE A 273 -7.41 -22.18 -5.33
N PRO A 274 -6.20 -22.57 -4.87
CA PRO A 274 -6.05 -23.27 -3.60
C PRO A 274 -6.34 -22.32 -2.43
N VAL A 275 -7.21 -22.71 -1.51
CA VAL A 275 -7.59 -21.93 -0.34
C VAL A 275 -6.71 -22.32 0.85
N SER A 276 -6.06 -21.33 1.46
CA SER A 276 -5.24 -21.50 2.68
C SER A 276 -6.10 -21.54 3.96
N LEU A 277 -5.49 -21.90 5.10
CA LEU A 277 -6.15 -21.84 6.40
C LEU A 277 -6.35 -20.37 6.86
N PRO A 278 -7.41 -20.05 7.62
CA PRO A 278 -7.64 -18.69 8.12
C PRO A 278 -6.46 -18.09 8.90
N SER A 279 -5.76 -18.91 9.71
CA SER A 279 -4.59 -18.47 10.47
C SER A 279 -3.43 -18.00 9.59
N GLU A 280 -3.27 -18.56 8.40
CA GLU A 280 -2.19 -18.19 7.46
C GLU A 280 -2.39 -16.80 6.84
N LEU A 281 -3.61 -16.26 6.82
CA LEU A 281 -3.86 -14.91 6.34
C LEU A 281 -3.10 -13.86 7.15
N LEU A 282 -2.90 -14.11 8.45
CA LEU A 282 -2.15 -13.20 9.34
C LEU A 282 -0.69 -13.06 8.91
N GLU A 283 -0.13 -14.06 8.24
CA GLU A 283 1.25 -14.12 7.80
C GLU A 283 1.42 -13.78 6.30
N ARG A 284 0.32 -13.85 5.53
CA ARG A 284 0.34 -13.73 4.07
C ARG A 284 -0.23 -12.42 3.54
N ARG A 285 -0.84 -11.58 4.39
CA ARG A 285 -1.41 -10.31 3.95
C ARG A 285 -0.55 -9.12 4.38
N PRO A 286 -0.05 -8.34 3.40
CA PRO A 286 0.81 -7.20 3.72
C PRO A 286 0.06 -6.05 4.43
N ASP A 287 -1.23 -5.86 4.21
CA ASP A 287 -2.04 -4.86 4.92
C ASP A 287 -2.25 -5.21 6.40
N ILE A 288 -2.43 -6.49 6.72
CA ILE A 288 -2.51 -6.96 8.12
C ILE A 288 -1.15 -6.78 8.80
N ALA A 289 -0.05 -7.14 8.11
CA ALA A 289 1.30 -6.94 8.63
C ALA A 289 1.61 -5.44 8.86
N ALA A 290 1.20 -4.56 7.95
CA ALA A 290 1.34 -3.11 8.14
C ALA A 290 0.61 -2.61 9.39
N ALA A 291 -0.62 -3.07 9.61
CA ALA A 291 -1.41 -2.71 10.78
C ALA A 291 -0.76 -3.22 12.07
N GLU A 292 -0.24 -4.44 12.07
CA GLU A 292 0.46 -5.04 13.21
C GLU A 292 1.75 -4.29 13.55
N ARG A 293 2.59 -3.93 12.56
CA ARG A 293 3.80 -3.12 12.79
C ARG A 293 3.48 -1.72 13.33
N LYS A 294 2.34 -1.13 12.99
CA LYS A 294 1.85 0.12 13.59
C LYS A 294 1.51 -0.07 15.08
N VAL A 295 0.98 -1.21 15.47
CA VAL A 295 0.76 -1.52 16.90
C VAL A 295 2.10 -1.59 17.64
N ALA A 296 3.12 -2.24 17.06
CA ALA A 296 4.45 -2.28 17.66
C ALA A 296 5.04 -0.88 17.82
N ALA A 297 4.92 -0.02 16.81
CA ALA A 297 5.35 1.38 16.88
C ALA A 297 4.60 2.16 17.98
N ALA A 298 3.28 1.98 18.09
CA ALA A 298 2.47 2.63 19.13
C ALA A 298 2.82 2.14 20.54
N ASN A 299 3.17 0.85 20.71
CA ASN A 299 3.67 0.32 21.97
C ASN A 299 4.98 1.03 22.40
N ALA A 300 5.90 1.22 21.48
CA ALA A 300 7.14 1.94 21.74
C ALA A 300 6.90 3.42 22.14
N GLN A 301 5.86 4.07 21.60
CA GLN A 301 5.46 5.43 22.00
C GLN A 301 5.05 5.51 23.47
N ILE A 302 4.43 4.47 24.06
CA ILE A 302 4.16 4.40 25.49
C ILE A 302 5.48 4.45 26.27
N GLY A 303 6.50 3.72 25.81
CA GLY A 303 7.82 3.73 26.42
C GLY A 303 8.49 5.12 26.39
N ILE A 304 8.38 5.83 25.25
CA ILE A 304 8.89 7.21 25.12
C ILE A 304 8.19 8.14 26.11
N ALA A 305 6.86 8.11 26.18
CA ALA A 305 6.08 8.92 27.10
C ALA A 305 6.40 8.61 28.57
N LYS A 306 6.61 7.33 28.89
CA LYS A 306 7.02 6.90 30.25
C LYS A 306 8.44 7.35 30.60
N ALA A 307 9.37 7.33 29.65
CA ALA A 307 10.73 7.81 29.86
C ALA A 307 10.81 9.30 30.20
N ALA A 308 9.83 10.10 29.79
CA ALA A 308 9.75 11.52 30.10
C ALA A 308 9.54 11.84 31.61
N TYR A 309 9.15 10.85 32.41
CA TYR A 309 9.06 11.01 33.86
C TYR A 309 10.40 10.95 34.59
N PHE A 310 11.44 10.48 33.92
CA PHE A 310 12.77 10.30 34.51
C PHE A 310 13.70 11.49 34.21
N PRO A 311 14.74 11.71 35.05
CA PRO A 311 15.69 12.80 34.82
C PRO A 311 16.45 12.64 33.51
N THR A 312 16.58 13.71 32.75
CA THR A 312 17.52 13.77 31.61
C THR A 312 18.91 14.11 32.09
N LEU A 313 19.94 13.46 31.51
CA LEU A 313 21.34 13.78 31.77
C LEU A 313 21.94 14.44 30.52
N ASN A 314 22.35 15.68 30.66
CA ASN A 314 23.00 16.45 29.57
C ASN A 314 24.51 16.57 29.87
N LEU A 315 25.34 16.14 28.96
CA LEU A 315 26.80 16.26 29.00
C LEU A 315 27.23 17.25 27.94
N ALA A 316 28.03 18.23 28.35
CA ALA A 316 28.60 19.22 27.44
C ALA A 316 30.13 19.30 27.60
N MET A 317 30.80 19.56 26.49
CA MET A 317 32.22 19.84 26.43
C MET A 317 32.47 20.96 25.43
N SER A 318 33.38 21.87 25.72
CA SER A 318 33.80 22.89 24.78
C SER A 318 35.33 23.01 24.75
N ASN A 319 35.88 23.28 23.58
CA ASN A 319 37.28 23.57 23.36
C ASN A 319 37.37 24.65 22.28
N GLY A 320 38.13 25.70 22.52
CA GLY A 320 38.20 26.81 21.57
C GLY A 320 39.25 27.85 21.89
N PHE A 321 39.15 28.91 21.15
CA PHE A 321 39.99 30.09 21.30
C PHE A 321 39.11 31.32 21.52
N GLN A 322 39.54 32.25 22.37
CA GLN A 322 38.83 33.47 22.63
C GLN A 322 39.82 34.63 22.83
N SER A 323 39.68 35.72 22.09
CA SER A 323 40.56 36.88 22.17
C SER A 323 39.81 38.17 21.95
N THR A 324 40.33 39.25 22.48
CA THR A 324 39.92 40.65 22.17
C THR A 324 40.54 41.20 20.90
N ASP A 325 41.58 40.54 20.39
CA ASP A 325 42.26 40.85 19.14
C ASP A 325 42.21 39.65 18.20
N VAL A 326 41.81 39.86 16.95
CA VAL A 326 41.71 38.83 15.94
C VAL A 326 43.06 38.21 15.54
N GLY A 327 44.14 39.03 15.60
CA GLY A 327 45.49 38.59 15.29
C GLY A 327 46.06 37.58 16.27
N ASP A 328 45.63 37.64 17.52
CA ASP A 328 46.04 36.72 18.58
C ASP A 328 45.12 35.55 18.81
N LEU A 329 43.99 35.45 18.07
CA LEU A 329 42.91 34.50 18.37
C LEU A 329 43.38 33.04 18.46
N PHE A 330 44.25 32.60 17.55
CA PHE A 330 44.68 31.21 17.49
C PHE A 330 45.99 30.94 18.24
N THR A 331 46.42 31.81 19.14
CA THR A 331 47.59 31.60 20.00
C THR A 331 47.26 30.62 21.14
N VAL A 332 48.24 29.83 21.58
CA VAL A 332 48.06 28.87 22.67
C VAL A 332 47.57 29.53 23.96
N ALA A 333 48.01 30.76 24.21
CA ALA A 333 47.58 31.54 25.39
C ALA A 333 46.10 31.91 25.39
N ARG A 334 45.43 31.86 24.23
CA ARG A 334 43.99 32.17 24.05
C ARG A 334 43.10 30.94 24.00
N ARG A 335 43.72 29.76 24.08
CA ARG A 335 43.00 28.49 24.12
C ARG A 335 42.31 28.31 25.47
N TYR A 336 41.06 27.86 25.41
CA TYR A 336 40.31 27.46 26.59
C TYR A 336 39.66 26.11 26.34
N TRP A 337 39.34 25.39 27.39
CA TRP A 337 38.49 24.20 27.34
C TRP A 337 37.63 24.18 28.61
N ALA A 338 36.46 23.57 28.47
CA ALA A 338 35.57 23.31 29.59
C ALA A 338 34.95 21.94 29.42
N PHE A 339 34.92 21.16 30.50
CA PHE A 339 34.13 19.96 30.61
C PHE A 339 32.96 20.28 31.54
N GLY A 340 31.76 20.24 31.00
CA GLY A 340 30.54 20.60 31.69
C GLY A 340 29.76 21.74 31.00
N PRO A 341 28.56 22.01 31.50
CA PRO A 341 27.95 21.34 32.65
C PRO A 341 27.61 19.86 32.35
N ALA A 342 27.80 18.99 33.37
CA ALA A 342 27.11 17.72 33.46
C ALA A 342 25.86 17.99 34.33
N ALA A 343 24.70 18.09 33.69
CA ALA A 343 23.47 18.51 34.35
C ALA A 343 22.40 17.42 34.26
N ALA A 344 21.86 17.05 35.42
CA ALA A 344 20.65 16.23 35.52
C ALA A 344 19.44 17.17 35.75
N ALA A 345 18.42 17.04 34.93
CA ALA A 345 17.20 17.83 35.05
C ALA A 345 15.97 16.91 35.22
N LEU A 346 15.20 17.16 36.26
CA LEU A 346 13.92 16.47 36.49
C LEU A 346 12.82 17.54 36.67
N THR A 347 11.81 17.46 35.83
CA THR A 347 10.63 18.32 36.00
C THR A 347 9.73 17.76 37.09
N VAL A 348 9.60 18.45 38.20
CA VAL A 348 8.81 18.04 39.36
C VAL A 348 7.33 18.44 39.23
N PHE A 349 7.05 19.56 38.54
CA PHE A 349 5.70 20.02 38.30
C PHE A 349 5.58 20.60 36.89
N ASP A 350 4.63 20.11 36.12
CA ASP A 350 4.39 20.48 34.71
C ASP A 350 2.90 20.75 34.41
N GLY A 351 2.07 20.90 35.45
CA GLY A 351 0.63 21.06 35.27
C GLY A 351 -0.09 19.85 34.69
N GLY A 352 0.54 18.63 34.70
CA GLY A 352 -0.05 17.39 34.23
C GLY A 352 0.24 17.05 32.77
N VAL A 353 1.12 17.77 32.08
CA VAL A 353 1.47 17.55 30.66
C VAL A 353 1.99 16.12 30.43
N LYS A 354 2.91 15.62 31.24
CA LYS A 354 3.46 14.26 31.09
C LYS A 354 2.40 13.18 31.25
N ASN A 355 1.47 13.36 32.22
CA ASN A 355 0.37 12.43 32.42
C ASN A 355 -0.58 12.43 31.21
N ALA A 356 -0.91 13.59 30.68
CA ALA A 356 -1.73 13.70 29.47
C ALA A 356 -1.06 13.03 28.26
N GLN A 357 0.25 13.23 28.05
CA GLN A 357 1.01 12.58 26.98
C GLN A 357 1.08 11.06 27.14
N TYR A 358 1.25 10.56 28.36
CA TYR A 358 1.23 9.13 28.66
C TYR A 358 -0.13 8.50 28.35
N ASN A 359 -1.22 9.13 28.80
CA ASN A 359 -2.58 8.69 28.51
C ASN A 359 -2.90 8.75 27.01
N GLN A 360 -2.41 9.76 26.30
CA GLN A 360 -2.51 9.86 24.83
C GLN A 360 -1.79 8.71 24.14
N ALA A 361 -0.60 8.31 24.60
CA ALA A 361 0.14 7.19 24.03
C ALA A 361 -0.60 5.86 24.24
N ILE A 362 -1.19 5.63 25.44
CA ILE A 362 -2.02 4.44 25.71
C ILE A 362 -3.24 4.41 24.80
N ALA A 363 -3.99 5.51 24.69
CA ALA A 363 -5.15 5.58 23.81
C ALA A 363 -4.78 5.38 22.32
N GLY A 364 -3.60 5.87 21.90
CA GLY A 364 -3.05 5.62 20.57
C GLY A 364 -2.73 4.14 20.33
N PHE A 365 -2.18 3.47 21.32
CA PHE A 365 -1.96 2.01 21.26
C PHE A 365 -3.29 1.25 21.16
N ASP A 366 -4.28 1.56 22.01
CA ASP A 366 -5.60 0.91 21.97
C ASP A 366 -6.28 1.10 20.61
N ALA A 367 -6.19 2.31 20.04
CA ALA A 367 -6.71 2.61 18.71
C ALA A 367 -6.00 1.77 17.63
N SER A 368 -4.68 1.60 17.71
CA SER A 368 -3.91 0.80 16.74
C SER A 368 -4.23 -0.69 16.86
N VAL A 369 -4.46 -1.22 18.07
CA VAL A 369 -4.93 -2.60 18.30
C VAL A 369 -6.30 -2.83 17.68
N ALA A 370 -7.23 -1.88 17.85
CA ALA A 370 -8.56 -1.97 17.24
C ALA A 370 -8.46 -1.94 15.70
N ALA A 371 -7.60 -1.09 15.12
CA ALA A 371 -7.35 -1.02 13.68
C ALA A 371 -6.74 -2.32 13.14
N TYR A 372 -5.79 -2.93 13.85
CA TYR A 372 -5.23 -4.24 13.49
C TYR A 372 -6.31 -5.33 13.47
N ARG A 373 -7.15 -5.41 14.51
CA ARG A 373 -8.26 -6.38 14.57
C ARG A 373 -9.26 -6.16 13.44
N GLN A 374 -9.56 -4.91 13.11
CA GLN A 374 -10.43 -4.58 11.98
C GLN A 374 -9.83 -5.01 10.64
N ALA A 375 -8.54 -4.82 10.42
CA ALA A 375 -7.86 -5.29 9.21
C ALA A 375 -7.96 -6.81 9.05
N VAL A 376 -7.80 -7.56 10.16
CA VAL A 376 -7.97 -9.01 10.18
C VAL A 376 -9.40 -9.41 9.82
N LEU A 377 -10.41 -8.79 10.43
CA LEU A 377 -11.82 -9.08 10.14
C LEU A 377 -12.20 -8.77 8.69
N THR A 378 -11.71 -7.65 8.16
CA THR A 378 -11.90 -7.28 6.74
C THR A 378 -11.23 -8.31 5.82
N GLY A 379 -10.04 -8.78 6.19
CA GLY A 379 -9.36 -9.85 5.45
C GLY A 379 -10.18 -11.14 5.37
N PHE A 380 -10.76 -11.57 6.47
CA PHE A 380 -11.65 -12.73 6.48
C PHE A 380 -12.91 -12.52 5.66
N GLN A 381 -13.54 -11.35 5.77
CA GLN A 381 -14.70 -11.00 4.97
C GLN A 381 -14.39 -11.08 3.47
N GLU A 382 -13.28 -10.48 3.02
CA GLU A 382 -12.89 -10.50 1.60
C GLU A 382 -12.69 -11.93 1.06
N VAL A 383 -12.13 -12.83 1.86
CA VAL A 383 -11.97 -14.24 1.46
C VAL A 383 -13.33 -14.95 1.38
N GLU A 384 -14.16 -14.83 2.42
CA GLU A 384 -15.48 -15.46 2.46
C GLU A 384 -16.38 -14.96 1.31
N ASP A 385 -16.41 -13.66 1.07
CA ASP A 385 -17.22 -13.05 0.00
C ASP A 385 -16.81 -13.59 -1.39
N ASN A 386 -15.51 -13.71 -1.66
CA ASN A 386 -15.03 -14.20 -2.96
C ASN A 386 -15.17 -15.72 -3.10
N LEU A 387 -15.06 -16.50 -2.02
CA LEU A 387 -15.35 -17.93 -2.02
C LEU A 387 -16.83 -18.18 -2.32
N ALA A 388 -17.73 -17.47 -1.64
CA ALA A 388 -19.17 -17.53 -1.88
C ALA A 388 -19.50 -17.13 -3.32
N ALA A 389 -18.90 -16.03 -3.81
CA ALA A 389 -19.10 -15.55 -5.18
C ALA A 389 -18.70 -16.61 -6.20
N LEU A 390 -17.50 -17.18 -6.11
CA LEU A 390 -17.05 -18.21 -7.07
C LEU A 390 -17.95 -19.43 -7.09
N ARG A 391 -18.37 -19.93 -5.91
CA ARG A 391 -19.27 -21.10 -5.81
C ARG A 391 -20.63 -20.80 -6.44
N ILE A 392 -21.25 -19.69 -6.08
CA ILE A 392 -22.59 -19.31 -6.55
C ILE A 392 -22.58 -19.01 -8.05
N LEU A 393 -21.57 -18.27 -8.53
CA LEU A 393 -21.43 -17.94 -9.95
C LEU A 393 -21.14 -19.18 -10.80
N GLU A 394 -20.48 -20.20 -10.26
CA GLU A 394 -20.30 -21.48 -10.97
C GLU A 394 -21.62 -22.23 -11.14
N GLU A 395 -22.44 -22.30 -10.09
CA GLU A 395 -23.78 -22.91 -10.17
C GLU A 395 -24.67 -22.14 -11.14
N GLN A 396 -24.65 -20.80 -11.06
CA GLN A 396 -25.40 -19.94 -11.96
C GLN A 396 -24.98 -20.11 -13.42
N ALA A 397 -23.67 -20.26 -13.70
CA ALA A 397 -23.17 -20.45 -15.06
C ALA A 397 -23.73 -21.72 -15.69
N LYS A 398 -23.81 -22.84 -14.95
CA LYS A 398 -24.39 -24.10 -15.43
C LYS A 398 -25.85 -23.96 -15.85
N VAL A 399 -26.64 -23.22 -15.07
CA VAL A 399 -28.06 -22.94 -15.40
C VAL A 399 -28.18 -21.95 -16.56
N GLN A 400 -27.31 -20.94 -16.60
CA GLN A 400 -27.30 -19.94 -17.67
C GLN A 400 -26.92 -20.57 -19.02
N ASP A 401 -25.98 -21.51 -19.07
CA ASP A 401 -25.63 -22.23 -20.30
C ASP A 401 -26.84 -23.02 -20.86
N GLN A 402 -27.66 -23.60 -19.98
CA GLN A 402 -28.89 -24.27 -20.39
C GLN A 402 -29.92 -23.26 -20.93
N ALA A 403 -30.04 -22.09 -20.27
CA ALA A 403 -30.92 -21.02 -20.72
C ALA A 403 -30.52 -20.49 -22.11
N VAL A 404 -29.19 -20.31 -22.33
CA VAL A 404 -28.65 -19.94 -23.65
C VAL A 404 -28.97 -20.93 -24.71
N ALA A 405 -28.78 -22.23 -24.43
CA ALA A 405 -29.10 -23.30 -25.36
C ALA A 405 -30.60 -23.34 -25.74
N SER A 406 -31.47 -23.23 -24.73
CA SER A 406 -32.93 -23.23 -24.94
C SER A 406 -33.40 -21.95 -25.69
N ALA A 407 -32.85 -20.78 -25.38
CA ALA A 407 -33.19 -19.54 -26.06
C ALA A 407 -32.74 -19.53 -27.54
N ASN A 408 -31.55 -20.08 -27.82
CA ASN A 408 -31.08 -20.26 -29.21
C ASN A 408 -31.92 -21.23 -30.00
N GLN A 409 -32.34 -22.32 -29.38
CA GLN A 409 -33.25 -23.27 -30.03
C GLN A 409 -34.62 -22.65 -30.32
N ALA A 410 -35.19 -21.92 -29.33
CA ALA A 410 -36.47 -21.20 -29.51
C ALA A 410 -36.36 -20.16 -30.63
N LEU A 411 -35.28 -19.43 -30.72
CA LEU A 411 -35.04 -18.46 -31.78
C LEU A 411 -34.96 -19.13 -33.15
N ALA A 412 -34.24 -20.27 -33.28
CA ALA A 412 -34.13 -21.01 -34.54
C ALA A 412 -35.50 -21.52 -34.98
N LEU A 413 -36.29 -22.11 -34.09
CA LEU A 413 -37.64 -22.62 -34.41
C LEU A 413 -38.59 -21.48 -34.79
N THR A 414 -38.59 -20.36 -34.04
CA THR A 414 -39.44 -19.22 -34.31
C THR A 414 -39.08 -18.54 -35.66
N ASN A 415 -37.80 -18.47 -36.01
CA ASN A 415 -37.37 -17.97 -37.31
C ASN A 415 -37.90 -18.87 -38.47
N ASN A 416 -37.85 -20.20 -38.32
CA ASN A 416 -38.39 -21.14 -39.32
C ASN A 416 -39.92 -20.98 -39.47
N GLN A 417 -40.64 -20.86 -38.35
CA GLN A 417 -42.07 -20.64 -38.34
C GLN A 417 -42.46 -19.30 -38.98
N TYR A 418 -41.70 -18.23 -38.72
CA TYR A 418 -41.90 -16.94 -39.35
C TYR A 418 -41.67 -17.04 -40.86
N GLN A 419 -40.63 -17.70 -41.33
CA GLN A 419 -40.40 -17.92 -42.75
C GLN A 419 -41.51 -18.71 -43.40
N ALA A 420 -42.10 -19.69 -42.70
CA ALA A 420 -43.28 -20.46 -43.16
C ALA A 420 -44.56 -19.67 -43.09
N GLY A 421 -44.57 -18.47 -42.48
CA GLY A 421 -45.78 -17.59 -42.36
C GLY A 421 -46.74 -18.01 -41.23
N THR A 422 -46.33 -18.89 -40.31
CA THR A 422 -47.19 -19.42 -39.24
C THR A 422 -47.19 -18.59 -37.97
N VAL A 423 -46.22 -17.66 -37.80
CA VAL A 423 -46.13 -16.75 -36.65
C VAL A 423 -45.85 -15.32 -37.10
N SER A 424 -46.19 -14.36 -36.25
CA SER A 424 -45.95 -12.94 -36.52
C SER A 424 -44.49 -12.54 -36.23
N TYR A 425 -44.03 -11.41 -36.74
CA TYR A 425 -42.71 -10.83 -36.47
C TYR A 425 -42.51 -10.59 -34.99
N LEU A 426 -43.52 -10.24 -34.22
CA LEU A 426 -43.46 -10.05 -32.78
C LEU A 426 -42.86 -11.27 -32.05
N ASN A 427 -43.22 -12.47 -32.47
CA ASN A 427 -42.66 -13.69 -31.87
C ASN A 427 -41.16 -13.82 -32.15
N VAL A 428 -40.70 -13.48 -33.36
CA VAL A 428 -39.28 -13.45 -33.73
C VAL A 428 -38.56 -12.44 -32.87
N MET A 429 -39.07 -11.23 -32.74
CA MET A 429 -38.46 -10.17 -31.93
C MET A 429 -38.32 -10.59 -30.45
N THR A 430 -39.36 -11.22 -29.87
CA THR A 430 -39.31 -11.74 -28.49
C THR A 430 -38.23 -12.80 -28.33
N ALA A 431 -38.14 -13.76 -29.25
CA ALA A 431 -37.14 -14.81 -29.22
C ALA A 431 -35.69 -14.28 -29.44
N GLN A 432 -35.55 -13.29 -30.34
CA GLN A 432 -34.26 -12.61 -30.57
C GLN A 432 -33.77 -11.87 -29.32
N THR A 433 -34.65 -11.11 -28.66
CA THR A 433 -34.34 -10.39 -27.44
C THR A 433 -33.95 -11.34 -26.31
N ALA A 434 -34.70 -12.43 -26.12
CA ALA A 434 -34.40 -13.45 -25.13
C ALA A 434 -33.05 -14.14 -25.39
N ALA A 435 -32.76 -14.50 -26.63
CA ALA A 435 -31.47 -15.11 -26.99
C ALA A 435 -30.29 -14.16 -26.77
N LEU A 436 -30.41 -12.89 -27.18
CA LEU A 436 -29.38 -11.87 -26.96
C LEU A 436 -29.14 -11.65 -25.47
N SER A 437 -30.20 -11.43 -24.68
CA SER A 437 -30.10 -11.20 -23.25
C SER A 437 -29.42 -12.37 -22.52
N ASN A 438 -29.81 -13.63 -22.82
CA ASN A 438 -29.19 -14.80 -22.21
C ASN A 438 -27.71 -14.94 -22.56
N ARG A 439 -27.32 -14.67 -23.83
CA ARG A 439 -25.91 -14.71 -24.26
C ARG A 439 -25.10 -13.59 -23.58
N GLN A 440 -25.64 -12.36 -23.49
CA GLN A 440 -24.97 -11.26 -22.79
C GLN A 440 -24.75 -11.60 -21.31
N THR A 441 -25.75 -12.18 -20.64
CA THR A 441 -25.65 -12.64 -19.25
C THR A 441 -24.57 -13.71 -19.10
N ALA A 442 -24.47 -14.68 -20.03
CA ALA A 442 -23.42 -15.70 -19.98
C ALA A 442 -22.01 -15.11 -20.10
N VAL A 443 -21.80 -14.14 -21.00
CA VAL A 443 -20.52 -13.43 -21.16
C VAL A 443 -20.19 -12.64 -19.90
N GLN A 444 -21.16 -11.93 -19.34
CA GLN A 444 -20.97 -11.17 -18.10
C GLN A 444 -20.59 -12.10 -16.93
N LEU A 445 -21.27 -13.23 -16.81
CA LEU A 445 -21.02 -14.20 -15.74
C LEU A 445 -19.60 -14.80 -15.80
N GLN A 446 -19.08 -15.03 -17.01
CA GLN A 446 -17.69 -15.45 -17.19
C GLN A 446 -16.72 -14.39 -16.68
N GLY A 447 -16.99 -13.11 -16.95
CA GLY A 447 -16.22 -11.98 -16.43
C GLY A 447 -16.28 -11.87 -14.91
N ASP A 448 -17.47 -12.02 -14.34
CA ASP A 448 -17.68 -11.94 -12.89
C ASP A 448 -16.93 -13.06 -12.15
N ARG A 449 -16.88 -14.27 -12.73
CA ARG A 449 -16.09 -15.39 -12.19
C ARG A 449 -14.59 -15.09 -12.24
N LEU A 450 -14.08 -14.51 -13.32
CA LEU A 450 -12.67 -14.10 -13.42
C LEU A 450 -12.34 -13.01 -12.39
N ASN A 451 -13.20 -12.02 -12.23
CA ASN A 451 -13.03 -10.96 -11.25
C ASN A 451 -13.02 -11.51 -9.82
N ALA A 452 -13.95 -12.39 -9.48
CA ALA A 452 -13.99 -13.05 -8.16
C ALA A 452 -12.72 -13.88 -7.91
N ALA A 453 -12.18 -14.53 -8.95
CA ALA A 453 -10.93 -15.27 -8.86
C ALA A 453 -9.74 -14.35 -8.58
N VAL A 454 -9.61 -13.22 -9.28
CA VAL A 454 -8.58 -12.20 -9.03
C VAL A 454 -8.67 -11.66 -7.60
N LEU A 455 -9.89 -11.32 -7.16
CA LEU A 455 -10.13 -10.76 -5.83
C LEU A 455 -9.87 -11.79 -4.72
N LEU A 456 -10.12 -13.07 -4.96
CA LEU A 456 -9.77 -14.13 -4.01
C LEU A 456 -8.24 -14.25 -3.85
N VAL A 457 -7.48 -14.23 -4.95
CA VAL A 457 -6.01 -14.24 -4.89
C VAL A 457 -5.49 -13.03 -4.14
N LYS A 458 -6.04 -11.83 -4.40
CA LYS A 458 -5.73 -10.61 -3.64
C LYS A 458 -6.03 -10.79 -2.15
N ALA A 459 -7.21 -11.30 -1.81
CA ALA A 459 -7.64 -11.51 -0.42
C ALA A 459 -6.75 -12.49 0.34
N MET A 460 -6.14 -13.44 -0.38
CA MET A 460 -5.15 -14.38 0.17
C MET A 460 -3.71 -13.84 0.20
N GLY A 461 -3.49 -12.58 -0.18
CA GLY A 461 -2.20 -11.91 -0.10
C GLY A 461 -1.32 -12.02 -1.35
N GLY A 462 -1.79 -12.59 -2.48
CA GLY A 462 -1.09 -12.59 -3.78
C GLY A 462 0.30 -13.23 -3.76
N GLY A 463 0.57 -14.16 -2.85
CA GLY A 463 1.88 -14.81 -2.71
C GLY A 463 2.89 -14.06 -1.82
N TRP A 464 2.51 -12.94 -1.21
CA TRP A 464 3.32 -12.29 -0.18
C TRP A 464 3.32 -13.09 1.14
N ASN A 465 4.38 -12.95 1.93
CA ASN A 465 4.46 -13.49 3.29
C ASN A 465 5.30 -12.59 4.20
N GLU A 466 5.16 -12.77 5.51
CA GLU A 466 5.83 -11.99 6.56
C GLU A 466 7.37 -12.02 6.46
N THR A 467 7.97 -13.05 5.86
CA THR A 467 9.43 -13.15 5.70
C THR A 467 10.00 -12.10 4.74
N LEU A 468 9.14 -11.46 3.94
CA LEU A 468 9.51 -10.36 3.05
C LEU A 468 9.52 -8.99 3.76
N LEU A 469 9.12 -8.92 5.03
CA LEU A 469 9.29 -7.71 5.82
C LEU A 469 10.78 -7.43 6.06
N PRO A 470 11.22 -6.17 5.98
CA PRO A 470 12.58 -5.82 6.29
C PRO A 470 12.89 -6.10 7.76
N THR A 471 14.06 -6.66 8.03
CA THR A 471 14.62 -6.77 9.40
C THR A 471 14.81 -5.37 9.99
N GLU A 472 15.13 -5.28 11.29
CA GLU A 472 15.41 -3.99 11.94
C GLU A 472 16.59 -3.27 11.28
N GLU A 473 17.63 -4.00 10.88
CA GLU A 473 18.79 -3.47 10.16
C GLU A 473 18.42 -2.97 8.77
N GLN A 474 17.66 -3.75 8.00
CA GLN A 474 17.18 -3.36 6.67
C GLN A 474 16.20 -2.19 6.72
N ALA A 475 15.38 -2.11 7.78
CA ALA A 475 14.45 -1.00 8.01
C ALA A 475 15.19 0.31 8.32
N ALA A 476 16.41 0.23 8.86
CA ALA A 476 17.28 1.39 9.04
C ALA A 476 17.97 1.85 7.74
N GLY A 477 17.99 0.99 6.70
CA GLY A 477 18.74 1.24 5.46
C GLY A 477 20.26 1.17 5.66
N ASP A 478 21.00 1.11 4.56
CA ASP A 478 22.46 1.08 4.57
C ASP A 478 23.01 2.47 4.97
N ARG A 479 23.92 2.48 5.96
CA ARG A 479 24.64 3.68 6.38
C ARG A 479 26.13 3.56 6.05
N LYS A 480 26.67 4.58 5.40
CA LYS A 480 28.10 4.73 5.19
C LYS A 480 28.68 5.63 6.28
N TRP A 481 29.97 5.48 6.62
CA TRP A 481 30.63 6.36 7.59
C TRP A 481 30.60 7.85 7.18
N THR A 482 30.50 8.14 5.88
CA THR A 482 30.38 9.48 5.31
C THR A 482 29.07 10.15 5.70
N ASP A 483 28.01 9.38 5.96
CA ASP A 483 26.67 9.89 6.34
C ASP A 483 26.67 10.55 7.74
N TYR A 484 27.73 10.32 8.52
CA TYR A 484 27.94 10.99 9.82
C TYR A 484 28.60 12.37 9.69
N LEU A 485 29.05 12.77 8.51
CA LEU A 485 29.67 14.05 8.23
C LEU A 485 28.65 15.05 7.67
N ILE A 486 28.90 16.35 7.95
CA ILE A 486 27.94 17.45 7.62
C ILE A 486 27.82 17.70 6.09
N LEU A 487 28.80 17.24 5.31
CA LEU A 487 28.82 17.49 3.86
C LEU A 487 28.39 16.20 3.13
N PRO A 488 27.22 16.17 2.49
CA PRO A 488 26.87 15.12 1.54
C PRO A 488 27.75 15.31 0.30
N VAL A 489 28.90 14.64 0.29
CA VAL A 489 29.89 14.80 -0.79
C VAL A 489 29.38 14.23 -2.12
N ASP A 490 28.37 13.34 -2.06
CA ASP A 490 27.92 12.58 -3.24
C ASP A 490 26.55 13.00 -3.81
N THR A 491 25.82 13.94 -3.16
CA THR A 491 24.45 14.28 -3.61
C THR A 491 24.31 15.58 -4.42
N ILE A 492 25.36 16.35 -4.56
CA ILE A 492 25.34 17.59 -5.35
C ILE A 492 25.34 17.32 -6.87
N GLY A 493 25.79 16.13 -7.30
CA GLY A 493 25.85 15.75 -8.71
C GLY A 493 24.52 15.22 -9.30
N GLU A 494 23.65 14.62 -8.47
CA GLU A 494 22.41 13.98 -8.94
C GLU A 494 21.19 14.90 -9.06
N TRP A 495 21.28 16.14 -8.61
CA TRP A 495 20.19 17.14 -8.70
C TRP A 495 20.29 18.08 -9.91
N VAL A 496 21.29 17.91 -10.77
CA VAL A 496 21.58 18.79 -11.92
C VAL A 496 21.41 18.06 -13.28
N GLU A 497 21.01 16.78 -13.28
CA GLU A 497 20.50 16.06 -14.45
C GLU A 497 18.98 15.81 -14.31
#